data_154601de8d2000ae0657f5d83e0285d6
#
_entry.id   154601de8d2000ae0657f5d83e0285d6
#
_cell.length_a   1.000
_cell.length_b   1.000
_cell.length_c   1.000
_cell.angle_alpha   90.00
_cell.angle_beta   90.00
_cell.angle_gamma   90.00
#
_symmetry.space_group_name_H-M   'P 1'
#
loop_
_entity.id
_entity.type
_entity.pdbx_description
1 polymer ?
#
loop_
_entity_poly.entity_id
_entity_poly.type
_entity_poly.pdbx_seq_one_letter_code
_entity_poly.pdbx_strand_id
1 'polypeptide(L)'
;RSTLFPYTTLFRSPAGLKAALNAGQDACAALRAEADAICAEDIAMCRAMGRAGAALLHPGDTVLTHCNAGALATADYGTALGVIRAACEAGKQISVYADETRPLLQGARLTAYELHKDGIPVTLITDNMAGWMMHQGKIDAVIVGADRITRNGDVANKIGTYSVSVLARAHGIPFYVAAPTSTIDFEMPTGDDIVIEERDPSEVGHFAGVQTAPEGVRFENPAFDVTPHQNVSAIITEKGVLYPPYIECIPKLQNEG
;
A
#
# COMPACT_ATOMS: atom_id res chain seq x y z
N ARG A 1 -2.40 -20.40 0.82
CA ARG A 1 -3.22 -19.26 0.37
C ARG A 1 -2.80 -18.04 1.20
N SER A 2 -2.31 -17.00 0.56
CA SER A 2 -2.13 -15.71 1.25
C SER A 2 -3.50 -15.26 1.76
N THR A 3 -3.65 -15.17 3.08
CA THR A 3 -4.89 -14.74 3.74
C THR A 3 -5.05 -13.21 3.75
N LEU A 4 -4.12 -12.48 3.11
CA LEU A 4 -4.07 -11.02 3.13
C LEU A 4 -4.83 -10.35 1.98
N PHE A 5 -5.26 -11.08 0.94
CA PHE A 5 -6.04 -10.51 -0.15
C PHE A 5 -7.50 -10.27 0.27
N PRO A 6 -8.06 -9.10 -0.04
CA PRO A 6 -9.47 -8.83 0.21
C PRO A 6 -10.35 -9.78 -0.59
N TYR A 7 -11.16 -10.56 0.11
CA TYR A 7 -12.02 -11.61 -0.47
C TYR A 7 -13.10 -11.04 -1.41
N THR A 8 -13.47 -9.78 -1.27
CA THR A 8 -14.61 -9.18 -1.96
C THR A 8 -14.50 -9.25 -3.48
N THR A 9 -13.36 -8.91 -4.05
CA THR A 9 -13.14 -8.91 -5.51
C THR A 9 -13.08 -10.32 -6.07
N LEU A 10 -12.50 -11.29 -5.33
CA LEU A 10 -12.41 -12.69 -5.77
C LEU A 10 -13.76 -13.41 -5.80
N PHE A 11 -14.75 -12.97 -4.98
CA PHE A 11 -16.06 -13.60 -4.91
C PHE A 11 -17.12 -12.90 -5.77
N ARG A 12 -16.88 -11.65 -6.15
CA ARG A 12 -17.80 -10.87 -6.97
C ARG A 12 -17.97 -11.48 -8.37
N SER A 13 -16.87 -11.77 -9.06
CA SER A 13 -16.90 -12.35 -10.42
C SER A 13 -17.62 -13.70 -10.51
N PRO A 14 -17.42 -14.69 -9.59
CA PRO A 14 -18.20 -15.91 -9.59
C PRO A 14 -19.70 -15.70 -9.31
N ALA A 15 -20.06 -14.75 -8.46
CA ALA A 15 -21.47 -14.44 -8.19
C ALA A 15 -22.14 -13.80 -9.41
N GLY A 16 -21.50 -12.82 -10.05
CA GLY A 16 -21.95 -12.17 -11.27
C GLY A 16 -22.09 -13.15 -12.43
N LEU A 17 -21.10 -14.04 -12.61
CA LEU A 17 -21.17 -15.09 -13.63
C LEU A 17 -22.36 -16.03 -13.39
N LYS A 18 -22.58 -16.48 -12.14
CA LYS A 18 -23.70 -17.35 -11.82
C LYS A 18 -25.05 -16.69 -12.10
N ALA A 19 -25.18 -15.40 -11.79
CA ALA A 19 -26.37 -14.62 -12.09
C ALA A 19 -26.60 -14.49 -13.59
N ALA A 20 -25.58 -14.19 -14.38
CA ALA A 20 -25.61 -14.08 -15.84
C ALA A 20 -26.01 -15.40 -16.51
N LEU A 21 -25.42 -16.52 -16.08
CA LEU A 21 -25.77 -17.87 -16.58
C LEU A 21 -27.23 -18.23 -16.27
N ASN A 22 -27.72 -17.92 -15.07
CA ASN A 22 -29.11 -18.14 -14.69
C ASN A 22 -30.09 -17.28 -15.52
N ALA A 23 -29.63 -16.13 -16.00
CA ALA A 23 -30.40 -15.23 -16.89
C ALA A 23 -30.27 -15.60 -18.37
N GLY A 24 -29.56 -16.68 -18.72
CA GLY A 24 -29.35 -17.12 -20.09
C GLY A 24 -28.41 -16.21 -20.92
N GLN A 25 -27.58 -15.42 -20.26
CA GLN A 25 -26.60 -14.56 -20.93
C GLN A 25 -25.35 -15.35 -21.37
N ASP A 26 -24.64 -14.81 -22.37
CA ASP A 26 -23.33 -15.36 -22.75
C ASP A 26 -22.32 -15.15 -21.61
N ALA A 27 -21.79 -16.27 -21.09
CA ALA A 27 -20.83 -16.30 -20.01
C ALA A 27 -19.57 -15.48 -20.31
N CYS A 28 -19.05 -15.53 -21.53
CA CYS A 28 -17.84 -14.81 -21.93
C CYS A 28 -18.09 -13.29 -21.95
N ALA A 29 -19.23 -12.85 -22.48
CA ALA A 29 -19.62 -11.46 -22.48
C ALA A 29 -19.84 -10.92 -21.06
N ALA A 30 -20.50 -11.69 -20.19
CA ALA A 30 -20.74 -11.33 -18.80
C ALA A 30 -19.43 -11.22 -18.00
N LEU A 31 -18.48 -12.16 -18.16
CA LEU A 31 -17.18 -12.10 -17.51
C LEU A 31 -16.35 -10.91 -17.96
N ARG A 32 -16.38 -10.60 -19.25
CA ARG A 32 -15.66 -9.44 -19.80
C ARG A 32 -16.22 -8.14 -19.23
N ALA A 33 -17.55 -7.98 -19.24
CA ALA A 33 -18.19 -6.80 -18.69
C ALA A 33 -17.90 -6.61 -17.19
N GLU A 34 -17.87 -7.70 -16.41
CA GLU A 34 -17.51 -7.66 -15.00
C GLU A 34 -16.04 -7.29 -14.79
N ALA A 35 -15.12 -7.83 -15.60
CA ALA A 35 -13.70 -7.47 -15.53
C ALA A 35 -13.46 -6.00 -15.86
N ASP A 36 -14.13 -5.48 -16.91
CA ASP A 36 -14.07 -4.07 -17.30
C ASP A 36 -14.63 -3.17 -16.18
N ALA A 37 -15.73 -3.58 -15.53
CA ALA A 37 -16.31 -2.86 -14.41
C ALA A 37 -15.37 -2.82 -13.19
N ILE A 38 -14.76 -3.95 -12.81
CA ILE A 38 -13.78 -4.03 -11.73
C ILE A 38 -12.58 -3.10 -12.00
N CYS A 39 -12.06 -3.14 -13.23
CA CYS A 39 -10.97 -2.27 -13.65
C CYS A 39 -11.33 -0.78 -13.52
N ALA A 40 -12.51 -0.39 -14.04
CA ALA A 40 -12.97 1.00 -13.98
C ALA A 40 -13.20 1.49 -12.54
N GLU A 41 -13.75 0.62 -11.68
CA GLU A 41 -13.96 0.92 -10.26
C GLU A 41 -12.63 1.11 -9.52
N ASP A 42 -11.66 0.22 -9.75
CA ASP A 42 -10.34 0.33 -9.13
C ASP A 42 -9.63 1.63 -9.51
N ILE A 43 -9.66 2.01 -10.80
CA ILE A 43 -9.11 3.28 -11.27
C ILE A 43 -9.82 4.47 -10.60
N ALA A 44 -11.14 4.42 -10.50
CA ALA A 44 -11.91 5.50 -9.87
C ALA A 44 -11.59 5.64 -8.38
N MET A 45 -11.46 4.51 -7.66
CA MET A 45 -11.06 4.48 -6.24
C MET A 45 -9.64 5.04 -6.05
N CYS A 46 -8.68 4.58 -6.85
CA CYS A 46 -7.29 5.06 -6.78
C CYS A 46 -7.21 6.59 -7.02
N ARG A 47 -7.92 7.10 -8.01
CA ARG A 47 -7.98 8.54 -8.28
C ARG A 47 -8.69 9.33 -7.17
N ALA A 48 -9.71 8.79 -6.54
CA ALA A 48 -10.37 9.41 -5.39
C ALA A 48 -9.43 9.50 -4.19
N MET A 49 -8.73 8.40 -3.85
CA MET A 49 -7.67 8.39 -2.83
C MET A 49 -6.56 9.39 -3.16
N GLY A 50 -6.11 9.42 -4.41
CA GLY A 50 -5.11 10.37 -4.89
C GLY A 50 -5.49 11.80 -4.56
N ARG A 51 -6.70 12.22 -4.94
CA ARG A 51 -7.20 13.58 -4.66
C ARG A 51 -7.31 13.88 -3.17
N ALA A 52 -7.84 12.93 -2.38
CA ALA A 52 -8.00 13.09 -0.94
C ALA A 52 -6.64 13.21 -0.24
N GLY A 53 -5.70 12.33 -0.58
CA GLY A 53 -4.36 12.30 0.01
C GLY A 53 -3.47 13.46 -0.45
N ALA A 54 -3.61 13.91 -1.70
CA ALA A 54 -2.84 15.05 -2.19
C ALA A 54 -3.09 16.32 -1.36
N ALA A 55 -4.25 16.46 -0.73
CA ALA A 55 -4.55 17.60 0.14
C ALA A 55 -3.68 17.64 1.42
N LEU A 56 -3.12 16.51 1.83
CA LEU A 56 -2.26 16.39 3.02
C LEU A 56 -0.81 16.84 2.76
N LEU A 57 -0.39 16.92 1.50
CA LEU A 57 0.95 17.30 1.10
C LEU A 57 1.04 18.79 0.80
N HIS A 58 2.21 19.38 1.06
CA HIS A 58 2.52 20.78 0.74
C HIS A 58 3.37 20.89 -0.53
N PRO A 59 3.34 22.05 -1.22
CA PRO A 59 4.24 22.27 -2.34
C PRO A 59 5.71 22.16 -1.93
N GLY A 60 6.47 21.33 -2.64
CA GLY A 60 7.88 21.09 -2.40
C GLY A 60 8.19 19.98 -1.40
N ASP A 61 7.17 19.32 -0.83
CA ASP A 61 7.39 18.19 0.10
C ASP A 61 8.20 17.08 -0.56
N THR A 62 9.05 16.46 0.25
CA THR A 62 9.77 15.25 -0.07
C THR A 62 9.14 14.07 0.69
N VAL A 63 8.61 13.12 -0.05
CA VAL A 63 7.87 11.97 0.48
C VAL A 63 8.74 10.72 0.47
N LEU A 64 8.76 9.97 1.57
CA LEU A 64 9.32 8.61 1.58
C LEU A 64 8.21 7.59 1.36
N THR A 65 8.49 6.59 0.51
CA THR A 65 7.59 5.44 0.30
C THR A 65 8.34 4.12 0.39
N HIS A 66 7.62 3.07 0.76
CA HIS A 66 8.14 1.71 0.93
C HIS A 66 7.31 0.71 0.14
N CYS A 67 7.96 -0.29 -0.46
CA CYS A 67 7.34 -1.26 -1.37
C CYS A 67 6.83 -0.61 -2.68
N ASN A 68 5.79 -1.19 -3.27
CA ASN A 68 5.10 -0.62 -4.42
C ASN A 68 3.58 -0.67 -4.21
N ALA A 69 2.97 0.48 -4.16
CA ALA A 69 1.53 0.67 -4.17
C ALA A 69 1.16 1.65 -5.30
N GLY A 70 1.69 1.37 -6.49
CA GLY A 70 1.53 2.14 -7.71
C GLY A 70 0.59 1.49 -8.72
N ALA A 71 0.65 1.97 -9.97
CA ALA A 71 -0.15 1.49 -11.09
C ALA A 71 0.10 0.01 -11.40
N LEU A 72 1.34 -0.47 -11.19
CA LEU A 72 1.69 -1.89 -11.39
C LEU A 72 1.10 -2.82 -10.32
N ALA A 73 0.63 -2.27 -9.19
CA ALA A 73 -0.03 -3.02 -8.11
C ALA A 73 -1.56 -2.86 -8.11
N THR A 74 -2.11 -2.08 -9.03
CA THR A 74 -3.53 -1.78 -9.20
C THR A 74 -3.91 -1.86 -10.68
N ALA A 75 -5.11 -1.39 -11.05
CA ALA A 75 -5.50 -1.39 -12.46
C ALA A 75 -4.83 -0.26 -13.30
N ASP A 76 -4.45 0.89 -12.67
CA ASP A 76 -3.81 1.99 -13.42
C ASP A 76 -3.06 3.02 -12.55
N TYR A 77 -3.69 3.61 -11.52
CA TYR A 77 -3.20 4.86 -10.91
C TYR A 77 -2.37 4.65 -9.65
N GLY A 78 -2.63 3.56 -8.92
CA GLY A 78 -2.03 3.27 -7.63
C GLY A 78 -2.68 3.95 -6.45
N THR A 79 -2.38 3.46 -5.25
CA THR A 79 -2.86 4.02 -3.98
C THR A 79 -1.86 5.03 -3.42
N ALA A 80 -0.76 4.61 -2.80
CA ALA A 80 0.27 5.51 -2.28
C ALA A 80 0.92 6.35 -3.39
N LEU A 81 1.33 5.73 -4.51
CA LEU A 81 1.86 6.47 -5.63
C LEU A 81 0.78 7.30 -6.34
N GLY A 82 -0.49 6.91 -6.23
CA GLY A 82 -1.63 7.69 -6.69
C GLY A 82 -1.76 9.03 -5.95
N VAL A 83 -1.51 9.05 -4.64
CA VAL A 83 -1.47 10.30 -3.85
C VAL A 83 -0.34 11.21 -4.33
N ILE A 84 0.85 10.65 -4.58
CA ILE A 84 2.01 11.40 -5.08
C ILE A 84 1.72 11.96 -6.47
N ARG A 85 1.16 11.15 -7.40
CA ARG A 85 0.73 11.57 -8.73
C ARG A 85 -0.25 12.72 -8.68
N ALA A 86 -1.31 12.56 -7.88
CA ALA A 86 -2.33 13.61 -7.73
C ALA A 86 -1.76 14.92 -7.18
N ALA A 87 -0.80 14.86 -6.25
CA ALA A 87 -0.12 16.05 -5.75
C ALA A 87 0.71 16.73 -6.84
N CYS A 88 1.44 15.96 -7.66
CA CYS A 88 2.19 16.50 -8.81
C CYS A 88 1.26 17.07 -9.88
N GLU A 89 0.15 16.39 -10.21
CA GLU A 89 -0.89 16.88 -11.13
C GLU A 89 -1.50 18.20 -10.65
N ALA A 90 -1.59 18.39 -9.33
CA ALA A 90 -2.00 19.65 -8.70
C ALA A 90 -0.89 20.72 -8.64
N GLY A 91 0.29 20.48 -9.22
CA GLY A 91 1.40 21.43 -9.30
C GLY A 91 2.29 21.52 -8.06
N LYS A 92 2.23 20.54 -7.14
CA LYS A 92 2.93 20.61 -5.84
C LYS A 92 4.43 20.27 -5.86
N GLN A 93 5.04 19.99 -6.98
CA GLN A 93 6.50 19.75 -7.11
C GLN A 93 7.04 18.75 -6.06
N ILE A 94 6.37 17.60 -5.92
CA ILE A 94 6.79 16.57 -4.97
C ILE A 94 8.05 15.88 -5.46
N SER A 95 8.99 15.57 -4.54
CA SER A 95 10.07 14.62 -4.75
C SER A 95 9.92 13.39 -3.86
N VAL A 96 10.51 12.26 -4.25
CA VAL A 96 10.30 10.98 -3.56
C VAL A 96 11.63 10.32 -3.20
N TYR A 97 11.72 9.85 -1.96
CA TYR A 97 12.65 8.79 -1.59
C TYR A 97 11.93 7.46 -1.62
N ALA A 98 12.47 6.49 -2.32
CA ALA A 98 11.93 5.14 -2.38
C ALA A 98 12.89 4.17 -1.69
N ASP A 99 12.43 3.47 -0.67
CA ASP A 99 13.14 2.33 -0.10
C ASP A 99 13.24 1.21 -1.14
N GLU A 100 14.39 0.54 -1.24
CA GLU A 100 14.58 -0.56 -2.20
C GLU A 100 13.63 -1.74 -1.92
N THR A 101 13.25 -1.92 -0.66
CA THR A 101 12.33 -2.95 -0.16
C THR A 101 12.87 -4.38 -0.33
N ARG A 102 13.84 -4.74 0.52
CA ARG A 102 14.31 -6.12 0.62
C ARG A 102 13.19 -7.05 1.11
N PRO A 103 13.20 -8.36 0.79
CA PRO A 103 14.16 -9.04 -0.09
C PRO A 103 13.84 -8.93 -1.58
N LEU A 104 12.57 -8.65 -1.99
CA LEU A 104 12.13 -8.74 -3.39
C LEU A 104 12.35 -7.46 -4.20
N LEU A 105 12.78 -6.37 -3.57
CA LEU A 105 13.17 -5.10 -4.20
C LEU A 105 12.04 -4.42 -4.99
N GLN A 106 10.79 -4.45 -4.48
CA GLN A 106 9.66 -3.81 -5.14
C GLN A 106 9.85 -2.31 -5.30
N GLY A 107 10.46 -1.65 -4.29
CA GLY A 107 10.78 -0.23 -4.36
C GLY A 107 11.78 0.08 -5.47
N ALA A 108 12.87 -0.69 -5.56
CA ALA A 108 13.90 -0.51 -6.59
C ALA A 108 13.40 -0.86 -8.00
N ARG A 109 12.64 -1.96 -8.11
CA ARG A 109 12.25 -2.52 -9.41
C ARG A 109 11.00 -1.88 -9.99
N LEU A 110 10.03 -1.53 -9.15
CA LEU A 110 8.71 -1.09 -9.57
C LEU A 110 8.49 0.40 -9.24
N THR A 111 8.61 0.81 -7.98
CA THR A 111 8.34 2.19 -7.56
C THR A 111 9.26 3.19 -8.23
N ALA A 112 10.56 2.93 -8.23
CA ALA A 112 11.53 3.81 -8.90
C ALA A 112 11.27 3.89 -10.42
N TYR A 113 10.89 2.76 -11.04
CA TYR A 113 10.53 2.72 -12.45
C TYR A 113 9.29 3.58 -12.77
N GLU A 114 8.20 3.39 -12.00
CA GLU A 114 6.95 4.12 -12.22
C GLU A 114 7.17 5.63 -12.08
N LEU A 115 7.74 6.06 -10.95
CA LEU A 115 7.96 7.49 -10.68
C LEU A 115 8.88 8.13 -11.71
N HIS A 116 9.95 7.43 -12.12
CA HIS A 116 10.85 7.92 -13.17
C HIS A 116 10.14 8.07 -14.52
N LYS A 117 9.26 7.13 -14.87
CA LYS A 117 8.46 7.20 -16.10
C LYS A 117 7.45 8.34 -16.09
N ASP A 118 6.90 8.64 -14.92
CA ASP A 118 5.98 9.76 -14.72
C ASP A 118 6.69 11.13 -14.66
N GLY A 119 8.03 11.14 -14.72
CA GLY A 119 8.82 12.37 -14.60
C GLY A 119 8.84 12.97 -13.18
N ILE A 120 8.46 12.16 -12.16
CA ILE A 120 8.50 12.56 -10.75
C ILE A 120 9.92 12.32 -10.22
N PRO A 121 10.58 13.32 -9.62
CA PRO A 121 11.92 13.15 -9.07
C PRO A 121 11.95 12.05 -8.00
N VAL A 122 12.73 11.00 -8.23
CA VAL A 122 12.85 9.87 -7.31
C VAL A 122 14.30 9.59 -6.96
N THR A 123 14.57 9.39 -5.67
CA THR A 123 15.86 8.94 -5.14
C THR A 123 15.67 7.57 -4.50
N LEU A 124 16.34 6.56 -5.04
CA LEU A 124 16.35 5.22 -4.46
C LEU A 124 17.35 5.15 -3.31
N ILE A 125 16.93 4.57 -2.19
CA ILE A 125 17.77 4.32 -1.02
C ILE A 125 17.64 2.85 -0.58
N THR A 126 18.63 2.35 0.17
CA THR A 126 18.47 1.07 0.87
C THR A 126 17.57 1.25 2.09
N ASP A 127 16.87 0.19 2.50
CA ASP A 127 15.84 0.25 3.56
C ASP A 127 16.38 0.84 4.89
N ASN A 128 17.63 0.56 5.21
CA ASN A 128 18.28 1.04 6.43
C ASN A 128 18.70 2.53 6.38
N MET A 129 18.57 3.21 5.24
CA MET A 129 18.89 4.63 5.11
C MET A 129 17.73 5.55 5.51
N ALA A 130 16.49 5.06 5.53
CA ALA A 130 15.30 5.87 5.78
C ALA A 130 15.42 6.74 7.04
N GLY A 131 15.80 6.14 8.18
CA GLY A 131 15.98 6.86 9.43
C GLY A 131 17.03 7.96 9.38
N TRP A 132 18.13 7.74 8.65
CA TRP A 132 19.15 8.76 8.50
C TRP A 132 18.67 9.94 7.63
N MET A 133 17.91 9.66 6.57
CA MET A 133 17.30 10.72 5.75
C MET A 133 16.29 11.54 6.57
N MET A 134 15.49 10.89 7.43
CA MET A 134 14.58 11.56 8.37
C MET A 134 15.34 12.43 9.36
N HIS A 135 16.44 11.90 9.97
CA HIS A 135 17.30 12.65 10.90
C HIS A 135 17.92 13.91 10.26
N GLN A 136 18.24 13.83 8.96
CA GLN A 136 18.77 14.97 8.21
C GLN A 136 17.71 16.00 7.79
N GLY A 137 16.44 15.79 8.13
CA GLY A 137 15.34 16.67 7.73
C GLY A 137 15.05 16.66 6.23
N LYS A 138 15.32 15.53 5.56
CA LYS A 138 15.11 15.40 4.10
C LYS A 138 13.75 14.80 3.75
N ILE A 139 12.97 14.36 4.73
CA ILE A 139 11.68 13.72 4.54
C ILE A 139 10.62 14.54 5.29
N ASP A 140 9.60 14.97 4.58
CA ASP A 140 8.48 15.76 5.12
C ASP A 140 7.28 14.89 5.47
N ALA A 141 7.07 13.78 4.74
CA ALA A 141 5.99 12.83 4.99
C ALA A 141 6.38 11.41 4.54
N VAL A 142 5.72 10.41 5.11
CA VAL A 142 5.76 9.03 4.63
C VAL A 142 4.39 8.66 4.09
N ILE A 143 4.35 8.01 2.92
CA ILE A 143 3.11 7.47 2.33
C ILE A 143 3.37 6.04 1.87
N VAL A 144 2.58 5.10 2.38
CA VAL A 144 2.64 3.68 2.03
C VAL A 144 1.26 3.14 1.67
N GLY A 145 1.21 1.98 1.02
CA GLY A 145 0.00 1.21 0.85
C GLY A 145 -0.33 0.38 2.10
N ALA A 146 -1.29 -0.53 1.96
CA ALA A 146 -1.60 -1.53 2.95
C ALA A 146 -2.05 -2.84 2.28
N ASP A 147 -1.64 -3.96 2.85
CA ASP A 147 -2.15 -5.29 2.49
C ASP A 147 -3.41 -5.62 3.29
N ARG A 148 -3.52 -5.13 4.53
CA ARG A 148 -4.71 -5.22 5.39
C ARG A 148 -4.72 -4.12 6.44
N ILE A 149 -5.92 -3.62 6.74
CA ILE A 149 -6.17 -2.69 7.84
C ILE A 149 -7.21 -3.31 8.75
N THR A 150 -6.96 -3.33 10.05
CA THR A 150 -7.87 -3.87 11.04
C THR A 150 -8.86 -2.82 11.54
N ARG A 151 -9.87 -3.26 12.28
CA ARG A 151 -10.92 -2.39 12.83
C ARG A 151 -10.40 -1.28 13.74
N ASN A 152 -9.30 -1.52 14.47
CA ASN A 152 -8.68 -0.50 15.32
C ASN A 152 -7.69 0.41 14.57
N GLY A 153 -7.44 0.15 13.27
CA GLY A 153 -6.53 0.92 12.42
C GLY A 153 -5.09 0.45 12.41
N ASP A 154 -4.78 -0.74 12.94
CA ASP A 154 -3.47 -1.35 12.74
C ASP A 154 -3.34 -1.79 11.28
N VAL A 155 -2.13 -1.67 10.73
CA VAL A 155 -1.89 -1.84 9.30
C VAL A 155 -0.86 -2.93 9.05
N ALA A 156 -1.25 -4.01 8.39
CA ALA A 156 -0.29 -4.94 7.81
C ALA A 156 0.14 -4.43 6.43
N ASN A 157 1.45 -4.38 6.21
CA ASN A 157 2.04 -4.03 4.92
C ASN A 157 3.40 -4.72 4.76
N LYS A 158 4.04 -4.53 3.61
CA LYS A 158 5.33 -5.13 3.28
C LYS A 158 6.33 -4.96 4.42
N ILE A 159 7.06 -6.06 4.72
CA ILE A 159 8.12 -6.08 5.75
C ILE A 159 9.03 -4.85 5.62
N GLY A 160 9.30 -4.18 6.73
CA GLY A 160 10.02 -2.91 6.82
C GLY A 160 9.12 -1.71 7.11
N THR A 161 7.83 -1.78 6.80
CA THR A 161 6.86 -0.70 7.02
C THR A 161 6.77 -0.31 8.51
N TYR A 162 6.75 -1.28 9.42
CA TYR A 162 6.79 -1.04 10.86
C TYR A 162 8.01 -0.20 11.27
N SER A 163 9.20 -0.58 10.78
CA SER A 163 10.44 0.16 11.09
C SER A 163 10.36 1.61 10.62
N VAL A 164 9.88 1.84 9.39
CA VAL A 164 9.70 3.19 8.84
C VAL A 164 8.69 3.99 9.68
N SER A 165 7.59 3.37 10.13
CA SER A 165 6.58 4.04 10.95
C SER A 165 7.11 4.49 12.32
N VAL A 166 7.93 3.64 12.96
CA VAL A 166 8.59 3.95 14.24
C VAL A 166 9.57 5.10 14.07
N LEU A 167 10.36 5.08 12.99
CA LEU A 167 11.32 6.15 12.69
C LEU A 167 10.60 7.46 12.36
N ALA A 168 9.54 7.43 11.55
CA ALA A 168 8.73 8.61 11.26
C ALA A 168 8.18 9.24 12.54
N ARG A 169 7.60 8.43 13.43
CA ARG A 169 7.10 8.90 14.73
C ARG A 169 8.21 9.51 15.59
N ALA A 170 9.38 8.88 15.65
CA ALA A 170 10.52 9.38 16.43
C ALA A 170 11.03 10.74 15.93
N HIS A 171 10.87 11.03 14.64
CA HIS A 171 11.26 12.29 14.03
C HIS A 171 10.10 13.29 13.86
N GLY A 172 8.89 12.97 14.34
CA GLY A 172 7.71 13.84 14.20
C GLY A 172 7.20 14.00 12.75
N ILE A 173 7.54 13.06 11.88
CA ILE A 173 7.14 13.05 10.48
C ILE A 173 5.79 12.33 10.35
N PRO A 174 4.79 12.91 9.65
CA PRO A 174 3.50 12.26 9.45
C PRO A 174 3.66 10.98 8.62
N PHE A 175 2.97 9.93 9.06
CA PHE A 175 2.93 8.63 8.39
C PHE A 175 1.51 8.35 7.89
N TYR A 176 1.34 8.32 6.58
CA TYR A 176 0.06 8.14 5.91
C TYR A 176 -0.04 6.76 5.25
N VAL A 177 -1.23 6.18 5.32
CA VAL A 177 -1.55 4.90 4.68
C VAL A 177 -2.64 5.15 3.64
N ALA A 178 -2.40 4.79 2.38
CA ALA A 178 -3.35 4.94 1.29
C ALA A 178 -3.82 3.55 0.81
N ALA A 179 -5.08 3.21 1.10
CA ALA A 179 -5.67 1.93 0.74
C ALA A 179 -7.19 2.05 0.58
N PRO A 180 -7.80 1.30 -0.36
CA PRO A 180 -9.25 1.30 -0.53
C PRO A 180 -9.96 0.69 0.69
N THR A 181 -11.22 1.05 0.88
CA THR A 181 -12.04 0.48 1.99
C THR A 181 -12.15 -1.04 1.92
N SER A 182 -11.99 -1.64 0.74
CA SER A 182 -11.94 -3.09 0.57
C SER A 182 -10.73 -3.76 1.25
N THR A 183 -9.69 -3.01 1.58
CA THR A 183 -8.51 -3.48 2.34
C THR A 183 -8.80 -3.55 3.84
N ILE A 184 -9.87 -2.91 4.31
CA ILE A 184 -10.24 -2.89 5.72
C ILE A 184 -10.98 -4.18 6.09
N ASP A 185 -10.46 -4.89 7.08
CA ASP A 185 -11.11 -6.04 7.70
C ASP A 185 -11.90 -5.57 8.95
N PHE A 186 -13.17 -5.33 8.77
CA PHE A 186 -14.05 -4.83 9.83
C PHE A 186 -14.30 -5.83 10.95
N GLU A 187 -14.10 -7.13 10.68
CA GLU A 187 -14.30 -8.20 11.66
C GLU A 187 -13.03 -8.49 12.48
N MET A 188 -11.87 -8.04 12.02
CA MET A 188 -10.59 -8.24 12.71
C MET A 188 -10.33 -7.11 13.71
N PRO A 189 -10.31 -7.39 15.03
CA PRO A 189 -10.26 -6.33 16.04
C PRO A 189 -8.93 -5.57 16.06
N THR A 190 -7.80 -6.29 15.97
CA THR A 190 -6.45 -5.75 16.14
C THR A 190 -5.46 -6.41 15.19
N GLY A 191 -4.30 -5.82 15.02
CA GLY A 191 -3.21 -6.34 14.22
C GLY A 191 -2.57 -7.62 14.78
N ASP A 192 -2.76 -7.92 16.06
CA ASP A 192 -2.23 -9.13 16.69
C ASP A 192 -2.90 -10.41 16.15
N ASP A 193 -4.09 -10.28 15.56
CA ASP A 193 -4.83 -11.39 14.95
C ASP A 193 -4.38 -11.67 13.51
N ILE A 194 -3.52 -10.83 12.91
CA ILE A 194 -3.06 -11.00 11.53
C ILE A 194 -2.02 -12.11 11.47
N VAL A 195 -2.33 -13.15 10.70
CA VAL A 195 -1.37 -14.23 10.40
C VAL A 195 -0.41 -13.74 9.32
N ILE A 196 0.85 -13.59 9.67
CA ILE A 196 1.90 -13.16 8.73
C ILE A 196 2.40 -14.36 7.92
N GLU A 197 2.48 -14.17 6.60
CA GLU A 197 3.02 -15.16 5.66
C GLU A 197 4.54 -15.26 5.82
N GLU A 198 5.04 -16.49 6.03
CA GLU A 198 6.46 -16.81 5.92
C GLU A 198 6.76 -17.24 4.49
N ARG A 199 7.73 -16.59 3.86
CA ARG A 199 8.15 -16.84 2.48
C ARG A 199 9.41 -17.70 2.40
N ASP A 200 9.80 -18.05 1.17
CA ASP A 200 11.01 -18.83 0.93
C ASP A 200 12.24 -18.14 1.55
N PRO A 201 12.93 -18.79 2.51
CA PRO A 201 14.13 -18.23 3.14
C PRO A 201 15.25 -17.88 2.16
N SER A 202 15.29 -18.54 1.01
CA SER A 202 16.29 -18.25 -0.03
C SER A 202 16.23 -16.83 -0.58
N GLU A 203 15.06 -16.17 -0.54
CA GLU A 203 14.90 -14.77 -0.94
C GLU A 203 15.77 -13.83 -0.10
N VAL A 204 16.01 -14.16 1.18
CA VAL A 204 16.89 -13.39 2.07
C VAL A 204 18.35 -13.72 1.82
N GLY A 205 18.66 -15.01 1.66
CA GLY A 205 20.03 -15.51 1.51
C GLY A 205 20.68 -15.22 0.16
N HIS A 206 19.86 -14.80 -0.84
CA HIS A 206 20.37 -14.51 -2.19
C HIS A 206 20.04 -13.06 -2.58
N PHE A 207 20.89 -12.52 -3.44
CA PHE A 207 20.68 -11.22 -4.08
C PHE A 207 20.94 -11.35 -5.58
N ALA A 208 19.96 -11.02 -6.41
CA ALA A 208 20.04 -11.14 -7.87
C ALA A 208 20.51 -12.55 -8.35
N GLY A 209 20.05 -13.60 -7.67
CA GLY A 209 20.40 -14.99 -7.98
C GLY A 209 21.77 -15.45 -7.45
N VAL A 210 22.49 -14.58 -6.76
CA VAL A 210 23.78 -14.89 -6.14
C VAL A 210 23.58 -15.10 -4.64
N GLN A 211 24.08 -16.22 -4.11
CA GLN A 211 24.09 -16.45 -2.67
C GLN A 211 25.05 -15.46 -1.99
N THR A 212 24.53 -14.71 -1.01
CA THR A 212 25.28 -13.67 -0.28
C THR A 212 25.65 -14.10 1.15
N ALA A 213 24.91 -15.03 1.70
CA ALA A 213 25.17 -15.54 3.04
C ALA A 213 25.89 -16.91 2.98
N PRO A 214 26.73 -17.26 3.98
CA PRO A 214 27.38 -18.56 4.05
C PRO A 214 26.36 -19.71 4.13
N GLU A 215 26.77 -20.91 3.66
CA GLU A 215 25.99 -22.14 3.86
C GLU A 215 25.78 -22.43 5.34
N GLY A 216 24.60 -22.97 5.67
CA GLY A 216 24.24 -23.35 7.04
C GLY A 216 23.71 -22.20 7.92
N VAL A 217 23.64 -20.97 7.43
CA VAL A 217 22.98 -19.86 8.11
C VAL A 217 21.45 -20.04 8.01
N ARG A 218 20.74 -19.80 9.12
CA ARG A 218 19.28 -19.76 9.13
C ARG A 218 18.75 -18.43 8.67
N PHE A 219 17.62 -18.42 7.97
CA PHE A 219 16.93 -17.23 7.51
C PHE A 219 15.50 -17.24 8.02
N GLU A 220 14.99 -16.07 8.36
CA GLU A 220 13.58 -15.77 8.57
C GLU A 220 13.15 -14.81 7.47
N ASN A 221 11.96 -15.00 6.92
CA ASN A 221 11.46 -14.19 5.81
C ASN A 221 9.96 -13.91 5.93
N PRO A 222 9.53 -13.19 6.99
CA PRO A 222 8.16 -12.72 7.06
C PRO A 222 7.90 -11.74 5.92
N ALA A 223 6.81 -11.95 5.19
CA ALA A 223 6.48 -11.13 4.02
C ALA A 223 5.99 -9.73 4.39
N PHE A 224 5.40 -9.59 5.58
CA PHE A 224 4.72 -8.40 6.07
C PHE A 224 5.09 -8.15 7.53
N ASP A 225 4.85 -6.92 7.99
CA ASP A 225 4.83 -6.56 9.39
C ASP A 225 3.57 -5.77 9.73
N VAL A 226 3.30 -5.57 11.01
CA VAL A 226 2.14 -4.84 11.48
C VAL A 226 2.58 -3.51 12.10
N THR A 227 2.10 -2.42 11.51
CA THR A 227 2.24 -1.07 12.03
C THR A 227 1.08 -0.78 12.98
N PRO A 228 1.35 -0.49 14.27
CA PRO A 228 0.30 -0.12 15.20
C PRO A 228 -0.31 1.24 14.82
N HIS A 229 -1.62 1.35 14.96
CA HIS A 229 -2.39 2.54 14.59
C HIS A 229 -1.90 3.85 15.23
N GLN A 230 -1.23 3.78 16.38
CA GLN A 230 -0.64 4.94 17.06
C GLN A 230 0.50 5.59 16.24
N ASN A 231 1.08 4.88 15.29
CA ASN A 231 2.10 5.40 14.37
C ASN A 231 1.49 5.96 13.08
N VAL A 232 0.20 5.74 12.82
CA VAL A 232 -0.49 6.18 11.62
C VAL A 232 -1.15 7.52 11.85
N SER A 233 -0.75 8.53 11.09
CA SER A 233 -1.27 9.92 11.19
C SER A 233 -2.62 10.07 10.51
N ALA A 234 -2.81 9.40 9.37
CA ALA A 234 -4.09 9.31 8.68
C ALA A 234 -4.14 8.09 7.75
N ILE A 235 -5.35 7.56 7.54
CA ILE A 235 -5.67 6.55 6.53
C ILE A 235 -6.47 7.22 5.42
N ILE A 236 -5.97 7.13 4.19
CA ILE A 236 -6.54 7.74 2.99
C ILE A 236 -7.31 6.66 2.24
N THR A 237 -8.61 6.86 2.07
CA THR A 237 -9.49 5.94 1.34
C THR A 237 -10.19 6.67 0.19
N GLU A 238 -10.89 5.94 -0.67
CA GLU A 238 -11.74 6.51 -1.72
C GLU A 238 -12.94 7.29 -1.15
N LYS A 239 -13.31 7.02 0.12
CA LYS A 239 -14.38 7.72 0.84
C LYS A 239 -13.86 8.96 1.60
N GLY A 240 -12.55 9.21 1.60
CA GLY A 240 -11.93 10.36 2.26
C GLY A 240 -10.79 9.98 3.20
N VAL A 241 -10.36 10.94 4.00
CA VAL A 241 -9.24 10.80 4.94
C VAL A 241 -9.80 10.53 6.34
N LEU A 242 -9.32 9.44 6.94
CA LEU A 242 -9.64 9.06 8.32
C LEU A 242 -8.50 9.49 9.24
N TYR A 243 -8.87 10.06 10.37
CA TYR A 243 -7.96 10.45 11.45
C TYR A 243 -8.23 9.67 12.73
N PRO A 244 -7.22 9.48 13.61
CA PRO A 244 -7.45 8.87 14.91
C PRO A 244 -8.52 9.62 15.73
N PRO A 245 -9.30 8.93 16.55
CA PRO A 245 -9.23 7.50 16.89
C PRO A 245 -9.92 6.60 15.84
N TYR A 246 -9.16 5.68 15.24
CA TYR A 246 -9.65 4.83 14.15
C TYR A 246 -10.77 3.88 14.56
N ILE A 247 -10.76 3.41 15.80
CA ILE A 247 -11.81 2.56 16.37
C ILE A 247 -13.21 3.19 16.29
N GLU A 248 -13.29 4.52 16.16
CA GLU A 248 -14.54 5.25 16.03
C GLU A 248 -14.92 5.56 14.59
N CYS A 249 -13.94 5.82 13.72
CA CYS A 249 -14.20 6.25 12.34
C CYS A 249 -14.29 5.08 11.35
N ILE A 250 -13.45 4.04 11.50
CA ILE A 250 -13.45 2.89 10.58
C ILE A 250 -14.81 2.17 10.56
N PRO A 251 -15.48 1.85 11.71
CA PRO A 251 -16.78 1.17 11.66
C PRO A 251 -17.89 1.97 10.98
N LYS A 252 -17.79 3.29 10.90
CA LYS A 252 -18.78 4.13 10.21
C LYS A 252 -18.79 3.90 8.71
N LEU A 253 -17.62 3.59 8.12
CA LEU A 253 -17.52 3.30 6.70
C LEU A 253 -18.34 2.08 6.25
N GLN A 254 -18.55 1.12 7.15
CA GLN A 254 -19.35 -0.08 6.87
C GLN A 254 -20.84 0.24 6.65
N ASN A 255 -21.34 1.31 7.28
CA ASN A 255 -22.75 1.70 7.22
C ASN A 255 -23.06 2.65 6.04
N GLU A 256 -22.05 3.08 5.30
CA GLU A 256 -22.19 4.01 4.16
C GLU A 256 -22.13 3.29 2.80
N GLY A 257 -22.24 1.96 2.80
CA GLY A 257 -22.15 1.08 1.61
C GLY A 257 -23.50 0.59 1.08
#